data_2961cf8f0606559d122d74ad23ddc2c6
#
_entry.id   2961cf8f0606559d122d74ad23ddc2c6
#
_cell.length_a   1.000
_cell.length_b   1.000
_cell.length_c   1.000
_cell.angle_alpha   90.00
_cell.angle_beta   90.00
_cell.angle_gamma   90.00
#
_symmetry.space_group_name_H-M   'P 1'
#
loop_
_entity.id
_entity.type
_entity.pdbx_description
1 polymer ?
#
loop_
_entity_poly.entity_id
_entity_poly.type
_entity_poly.pdbx_seq_one_letter_code
_entity_poly.pdbx_strand_id
1 'polypeptide(L)'
;MDKKDICIATISWARTDSEEKLLRASLTSLANLRIPTFITDGGSSESFLQFINDIPHFTLLKANEKGVFAQAKNSLNAAFETTAPFVFYTEPDKEIFFQDALPKLIDEVVNNEALGIQLASRSAKGFATFPAFQQMTETTINNCCADVIKKDVDFTYGPFLLNRKLIPFLNAVKEDVGWGWRPYTFVMAHRSGLEITASVDDFTCPTDQRDDDAKERIYRMKQLEQNIRGIVLAANTTIEGK
;
A
#
# COMPACT_ATOMS: atom_id res chain seq x y z
N MET A 1 -2.10 12.85 -13.94
CA MET A 1 -1.35 11.77 -14.65
C MET A 1 -2.31 11.01 -15.56
N ASP A 2 -1.83 10.52 -16.72
CA ASP A 2 -2.66 9.69 -17.59
C ASP A 2 -2.79 8.27 -17.01
N LYS A 3 -3.98 7.65 -17.10
CA LYS A 3 -4.22 6.27 -16.63
C LYS A 3 -3.32 5.23 -17.31
N LYS A 4 -2.83 5.49 -18.52
CA LYS A 4 -1.87 4.61 -19.22
C LYS A 4 -0.48 4.57 -18.56
N ASP A 5 -0.16 5.57 -17.74
CA ASP A 5 1.12 5.67 -17.04
C ASP A 5 1.11 4.94 -15.70
N ILE A 6 -0.02 4.33 -15.33
CA ILE A 6 -0.22 3.69 -14.03
C ILE A 6 -0.75 2.27 -14.23
N CYS A 7 -0.28 1.35 -13.42
CA CYS A 7 -0.98 0.10 -13.08
C CYS A 7 -1.17 0.00 -11.57
N ILE A 8 -2.07 -0.87 -11.14
CA ILE A 8 -2.37 -1.05 -9.72
C ILE A 8 -1.83 -2.40 -9.26
N ALA A 9 -1.23 -2.43 -8.08
CA ALA A 9 -0.86 -3.64 -7.37
C ALA A 9 -1.62 -3.69 -6.03
N THR A 10 -2.23 -4.81 -5.73
CA THR A 10 -2.91 -5.05 -4.45
C THR A 10 -2.78 -6.52 -4.04
N ILE A 11 -3.19 -6.79 -2.82
CA ILE A 11 -3.31 -8.14 -2.27
C ILE A 11 -4.79 -8.41 -1.97
N SER A 12 -5.16 -9.66 -1.77
CA SER A 12 -6.47 -10.01 -1.23
C SER A 12 -6.39 -11.27 -0.37
N TRP A 13 -7.28 -11.37 0.59
CA TRP A 13 -7.52 -12.59 1.35
C TRP A 13 -8.85 -12.47 2.12
N ALA A 14 -9.91 -13.03 1.57
CA ALA A 14 -11.20 -13.16 2.24
C ALA A 14 -11.21 -14.44 3.10
N ARG A 15 -11.16 -14.28 4.42
CA ARG A 15 -11.11 -15.39 5.40
C ARG A 15 -12.50 -15.76 5.93
N THR A 16 -13.45 -14.84 5.79
CA THR A 16 -14.84 -14.96 6.24
C THR A 16 -15.80 -14.42 5.18
N ASP A 17 -17.07 -14.81 5.25
CA ASP A 17 -18.11 -14.31 4.34
C ASP A 17 -18.26 -12.78 4.43
N SER A 18 -18.08 -12.20 5.62
CA SER A 18 -18.14 -10.76 5.82
C SER A 18 -16.98 -10.05 5.11
N GLU A 19 -15.77 -10.57 5.25
CA GLU A 19 -14.58 -10.05 4.53
C GLU A 19 -14.75 -10.20 3.03
N GLU A 20 -15.28 -11.35 2.55
CA GLU A 20 -15.53 -11.56 1.13
C GLU A 20 -16.54 -10.54 0.58
N LYS A 21 -17.63 -10.28 1.30
CA LYS A 21 -18.61 -9.27 0.91
C LYS A 21 -18.00 -7.88 0.82
N LEU A 22 -17.21 -7.48 1.83
CA LEU A 22 -16.49 -6.21 1.84
C LEU A 22 -15.54 -6.08 0.63
N LEU A 23 -14.71 -7.11 0.41
CA LEU A 23 -13.72 -7.08 -0.66
C LEU A 23 -14.37 -7.10 -2.06
N ARG A 24 -15.49 -7.81 -2.24
CA ARG A 24 -16.24 -7.76 -3.51
C ARG A 24 -16.74 -6.35 -3.81
N ALA A 25 -17.33 -5.64 -2.84
CA ALA A 25 -17.81 -4.28 -3.02
C ALA A 25 -16.65 -3.32 -3.33
N SER A 26 -15.59 -3.41 -2.56
CA SER A 26 -14.41 -2.56 -2.70
C SER A 26 -13.68 -2.80 -4.03
N LEU A 27 -13.42 -4.04 -4.42
CA LEU A 27 -12.78 -4.38 -5.69
C LEU A 27 -13.66 -4.03 -6.90
N THR A 28 -14.99 -4.09 -6.76
CA THR A 28 -15.91 -3.57 -7.80
C THR A 28 -15.72 -2.06 -7.98
N SER A 29 -15.59 -1.31 -6.89
CA SER A 29 -15.31 0.12 -6.96
C SER A 29 -13.95 0.41 -7.59
N LEU A 30 -12.91 -0.36 -7.26
CA LEU A 30 -11.60 -0.27 -7.89
C LEU A 30 -11.67 -0.57 -9.40
N ALA A 31 -12.44 -1.56 -9.81
CA ALA A 31 -12.62 -1.98 -11.20
C ALA A 31 -13.20 -0.87 -12.09
N ASN A 32 -14.02 0.03 -11.53
CA ASN A 32 -14.59 1.17 -12.27
C ASN A 32 -13.52 2.14 -12.80
N LEU A 33 -12.32 2.14 -12.25
CA LEU A 33 -11.20 2.95 -12.73
C LEU A 33 -10.66 2.45 -14.08
N ARG A 34 -10.88 1.18 -14.42
CA ARG A 34 -10.40 0.52 -15.66
C ARG A 34 -8.89 0.64 -15.85
N ILE A 35 -8.14 0.57 -14.75
CA ILE A 35 -6.68 0.54 -14.74
C ILE A 35 -6.22 -0.92 -14.60
N PRO A 36 -5.21 -1.38 -15.36
CA PRO A 36 -4.66 -2.73 -15.17
C PRO A 36 -4.27 -2.97 -13.72
N THR A 37 -4.82 -4.02 -13.11
CA THR A 37 -4.69 -4.30 -11.68
C THR A 37 -4.18 -5.72 -11.47
N PHE A 38 -3.10 -5.87 -10.72
CA PHE A 38 -2.47 -7.13 -10.35
C PHE A 38 -2.79 -7.45 -8.90
N ILE A 39 -3.42 -8.61 -8.66
CA ILE A 39 -3.92 -9.01 -7.35
C ILE A 39 -3.31 -10.35 -6.96
N THR A 40 -2.55 -10.39 -5.87
CA THR A 40 -2.09 -11.65 -5.28
C THR A 40 -3.03 -12.05 -4.14
N ASP A 41 -3.71 -13.18 -4.30
CA ASP A 41 -4.63 -13.69 -3.29
C ASP A 41 -3.95 -14.63 -2.31
N GLY A 42 -4.30 -14.51 -1.02
CA GLY A 42 -3.73 -15.27 0.10
C GLY A 42 -4.37 -16.62 0.38
N GLY A 43 -5.41 -17.01 -0.36
CA GLY A 43 -6.13 -18.28 -0.19
C GLY A 43 -7.63 -18.09 0.11
N SER A 44 -8.27 -17.18 -0.59
CA SER A 44 -9.72 -16.98 -0.56
C SER A 44 -10.49 -18.15 -1.20
N SER A 45 -11.81 -18.12 -1.12
CA SER A 45 -12.72 -19.11 -1.72
C SER A 45 -12.61 -19.14 -3.26
N GLU A 46 -12.89 -20.29 -3.88
CA GLU A 46 -12.92 -20.40 -5.35
C GLU A 46 -13.92 -19.42 -5.99
N SER A 47 -15.06 -19.17 -5.32
CA SER A 47 -16.05 -18.20 -5.80
C SER A 47 -15.52 -16.77 -5.79
N PHE A 48 -14.68 -16.41 -4.83
CA PHE A 48 -14.04 -15.11 -4.79
C PHE A 48 -12.94 -14.97 -5.84
N LEU A 49 -12.15 -16.02 -6.04
CA LEU A 49 -11.13 -16.04 -7.09
C LEU A 49 -11.77 -15.94 -8.49
N GLN A 50 -12.88 -16.62 -8.72
CA GLN A 50 -13.63 -16.50 -9.97
C GLN A 50 -14.16 -15.07 -10.18
N PHE A 51 -14.71 -14.45 -9.13
CA PHE A 51 -15.15 -13.06 -9.19
C PHE A 51 -14.02 -12.11 -9.63
N ILE A 52 -12.79 -12.28 -9.11
CA ILE A 52 -11.64 -11.46 -9.53
C ILE A 52 -11.33 -11.72 -11.02
N ASN A 53 -11.31 -12.99 -11.44
CA ASN A 53 -11.00 -13.37 -12.82
C ASN A 53 -12.04 -12.88 -13.84
N ASP A 54 -13.29 -12.67 -13.42
CA ASP A 54 -14.35 -12.17 -14.30
C ASP A 54 -14.24 -10.67 -14.61
N ILE A 55 -13.34 -9.93 -13.91
CA ILE A 55 -13.12 -8.52 -14.15
C ILE A 55 -12.01 -8.33 -15.21
N PRO A 56 -12.32 -7.75 -16.40
CA PRO A 56 -11.44 -7.83 -17.57
C PRO A 56 -10.04 -7.24 -17.44
N HIS A 57 -9.83 -6.29 -16.52
CA HIS A 57 -8.54 -5.63 -16.33
C HIS A 57 -7.86 -6.01 -15.01
N PHE A 58 -8.39 -7.03 -14.35
CA PHE A 58 -7.74 -7.65 -13.21
C PHE A 58 -6.92 -8.86 -13.66
N THR A 59 -5.76 -9.00 -13.08
CA THR A 59 -4.89 -10.17 -13.24
C THR A 59 -4.71 -10.81 -11.87
N LEU A 60 -5.36 -11.94 -11.66
CA LEU A 60 -5.20 -12.73 -10.45
C LEU A 60 -3.87 -13.49 -10.49
N LEU A 61 -3.09 -13.34 -9.44
CA LEU A 61 -1.79 -14.00 -9.27
C LEU A 61 -1.89 -15.01 -8.12
N LYS A 62 -1.24 -16.14 -8.31
CA LYS A 62 -1.08 -17.12 -7.23
C LYS A 62 0.02 -16.69 -6.29
N ALA A 63 -0.25 -16.70 -4.98
CA ALA A 63 0.78 -16.48 -3.98
C ALA A 63 1.82 -17.62 -4.03
N ASN A 64 3.10 -17.28 -4.20
CA ASN A 64 4.19 -18.25 -4.20
C ASN A 64 4.66 -18.57 -2.77
N GLU A 65 4.51 -17.62 -1.86
CA GLU A 65 4.89 -17.70 -0.45
C GLU A 65 3.78 -17.10 0.42
N LYS A 66 3.76 -17.46 1.70
CA LYS A 66 2.83 -16.90 2.68
C LYS A 66 3.34 -15.57 3.22
N GLY A 67 2.42 -14.67 3.55
CA GLY A 67 2.72 -13.38 4.20
C GLY A 67 2.39 -12.19 3.31
N VAL A 68 2.14 -11.08 3.98
CA VAL A 68 1.71 -9.83 3.32
C VAL A 68 2.81 -9.26 2.41
N PHE A 69 4.07 -9.36 2.83
CA PHE A 69 5.19 -8.89 2.02
C PHE A 69 5.35 -9.72 0.75
N ALA A 70 5.27 -11.05 0.85
CA ALA A 70 5.35 -11.93 -0.31
C ALA A 70 4.22 -11.66 -1.33
N GLN A 71 2.99 -11.48 -0.85
CA GLN A 71 1.85 -11.14 -1.71
C GLN A 71 2.06 -9.78 -2.39
N ALA A 72 2.42 -8.74 -1.64
CA ALA A 72 2.65 -7.40 -2.20
C ALA A 72 3.80 -7.42 -3.21
N LYS A 73 4.91 -8.08 -2.90
CA LYS A 73 6.06 -8.25 -3.79
C LYS A 73 5.69 -8.95 -5.09
N ASN A 74 4.84 -9.99 -5.03
CA ASN A 74 4.38 -10.71 -6.22
C ASN A 74 3.54 -9.81 -7.13
N SER A 75 2.58 -9.04 -6.57
CA SER A 75 1.76 -8.10 -7.34
C SER A 75 2.59 -6.95 -7.92
N LEU A 76 3.54 -6.41 -7.15
CA LEU A 76 4.45 -5.35 -7.60
C LEU A 76 5.38 -5.83 -8.72
N ASN A 77 5.87 -7.06 -8.65
CA ASN A 77 6.70 -7.63 -9.72
C ASN A 77 5.89 -7.83 -11.00
N ALA A 78 4.65 -8.32 -10.93
CA ALA A 78 3.80 -8.42 -12.10
C ALA A 78 3.51 -7.03 -12.71
N ALA A 79 3.28 -6.04 -11.88
CA ALA A 79 3.15 -4.64 -12.31
C ALA A 79 4.43 -4.10 -12.95
N PHE A 80 5.60 -4.48 -12.44
CA PHE A 80 6.92 -4.09 -12.98
C PHE A 80 7.15 -4.61 -14.41
N GLU A 81 6.59 -5.74 -14.80
CA GLU A 81 6.69 -6.27 -16.16
C GLU A 81 5.90 -5.46 -17.20
N THR A 82 5.03 -4.54 -16.75
CA THR A 82 4.35 -3.61 -17.66
C THR A 82 5.28 -2.47 -18.08
N THR A 83 4.82 -1.63 -19.02
CA THR A 83 5.53 -0.40 -19.42
C THR A 83 5.17 0.81 -18.56
N ALA A 84 4.23 0.69 -17.62
CA ALA A 84 3.79 1.80 -16.77
C ALA A 84 4.95 2.31 -15.90
N PRO A 85 5.26 3.61 -15.92
CA PRO A 85 6.33 4.19 -15.11
C PRO A 85 6.02 4.20 -13.61
N PHE A 86 4.75 4.08 -13.24
CA PHE A 86 4.31 4.11 -11.86
C PHE A 86 3.38 2.94 -11.54
N VAL A 87 3.46 2.48 -10.30
CA VAL A 87 2.54 1.49 -9.73
C VAL A 87 1.81 2.13 -8.56
N PHE A 88 0.48 2.04 -8.54
CA PHE A 88 -0.31 2.42 -7.39
C PHE A 88 -0.54 1.18 -6.52
N TYR A 89 0.00 1.19 -5.30
CA TYR A 89 -0.29 0.15 -4.31
C TYR A 89 -1.42 0.57 -3.39
N THR A 90 -2.32 -0.36 -3.08
CA THR A 90 -3.40 -0.15 -2.11
C THR A 90 -3.76 -1.47 -1.42
N GLU A 91 -4.31 -1.36 -0.20
CA GLU A 91 -5.05 -2.45 0.41
C GLU A 91 -6.42 -2.60 -0.28
N PRO A 92 -6.97 -3.83 -0.34
CA PRO A 92 -8.17 -4.11 -1.14
C PRO A 92 -9.48 -3.64 -0.49
N ASP A 93 -9.48 -3.20 0.76
CA ASP A 93 -10.62 -2.85 1.60
C ASP A 93 -10.96 -1.34 1.63
N LYS A 94 -10.44 -0.57 0.68
CA LYS A 94 -10.54 0.90 0.64
C LYS A 94 -11.67 1.40 -0.28
N GLU A 95 -12.89 0.87 -0.14
CA GLU A 95 -14.00 1.16 -1.06
C GLU A 95 -14.25 2.66 -1.28
N ILE A 96 -14.44 3.43 -0.20
CA ILE A 96 -14.70 4.88 -0.26
C ILE A 96 -13.52 5.62 -0.91
N PHE A 97 -12.29 5.22 -0.57
CA PHE A 97 -11.10 5.80 -1.18
C PHE A 97 -11.06 5.57 -2.69
N PHE A 98 -11.47 4.40 -3.17
CA PHE A 98 -11.52 4.09 -4.61
C PHE A 98 -12.59 4.89 -5.35
N GLN A 99 -13.72 5.16 -4.70
CA GLN A 99 -14.81 5.92 -5.28
C GLN A 99 -14.50 7.41 -5.37
N ASP A 100 -13.95 8.00 -4.33
CA ASP A 100 -13.91 9.44 -4.14
C ASP A 100 -12.52 10.05 -4.27
N ALA A 101 -11.51 9.41 -3.68
CA ALA A 101 -10.19 10.02 -3.52
C ALA A 101 -9.17 9.55 -4.56
N LEU A 102 -9.15 8.27 -4.91
CA LEU A 102 -8.17 7.74 -5.84
C LEU A 102 -8.22 8.39 -7.23
N PRO A 103 -9.41 8.65 -7.84
CA PRO A 103 -9.47 9.39 -9.10
C PRO A 103 -8.81 10.76 -9.02
N LYS A 104 -9.08 11.52 -7.95
CA LYS A 104 -8.50 12.85 -7.71
C LYS A 104 -6.99 12.77 -7.52
N LEU A 105 -6.52 11.82 -6.71
CA LEU A 105 -5.10 11.61 -6.46
C LEU A 105 -4.36 11.32 -7.79
N ILE A 106 -4.92 10.48 -8.65
CA ILE A 106 -4.33 10.19 -9.96
C ILE A 106 -4.26 11.46 -10.83
N ASP A 107 -5.29 12.29 -10.83
CA ASP A 107 -5.33 13.52 -11.61
C ASP A 107 -4.34 14.58 -11.08
N GLU A 108 -4.14 14.65 -9.77
CA GLU A 108 -3.22 15.60 -9.11
C GLU A 108 -1.75 15.25 -9.32
N VAL A 109 -1.42 13.98 -9.50
CA VAL A 109 -0.03 13.56 -9.65
C VAL A 109 0.58 14.11 -10.94
N VAL A 110 1.64 14.88 -10.79
CA VAL A 110 2.44 15.34 -11.93
C VAL A 110 3.43 14.23 -12.32
N ASN A 111 3.33 13.75 -13.55
CA ASN A 111 4.30 12.79 -14.09
C ASN A 111 5.65 13.48 -14.23
N ASN A 112 6.58 13.14 -13.36
CA ASN A 112 7.89 13.73 -13.22
C ASN A 112 8.89 12.61 -12.90
N GLU A 113 10.02 12.58 -13.59
CA GLU A 113 11.06 11.56 -13.39
C GLU A 113 11.67 11.57 -11.98
N ALA A 114 11.63 12.71 -11.29
CA ALA A 114 12.08 12.83 -9.92
C ALA A 114 11.10 12.24 -8.89
N LEU A 115 9.82 12.05 -9.26
CA LEU A 115 8.81 11.51 -8.35
C LEU A 115 9.13 10.05 -8.03
N GLY A 116 9.36 9.78 -6.75
CA GLY A 116 9.54 8.44 -6.20
C GLY A 116 8.25 7.88 -5.60
N ILE A 117 7.63 8.67 -4.71
CA ILE A 117 6.44 8.27 -3.96
C ILE A 117 5.44 9.42 -3.90
N GLN A 118 4.16 9.13 -4.14
CA GLN A 118 3.03 9.99 -3.80
C GLN A 118 2.15 9.27 -2.79
N LEU A 119 2.14 9.74 -1.55
CA LEU A 119 1.33 9.16 -0.47
C LEU A 119 -0.10 9.70 -0.51
N ALA A 120 -1.08 8.84 -0.23
CA ALA A 120 -2.33 9.28 0.34
C ALA A 120 -2.12 9.45 1.85
N SER A 121 -2.25 10.66 2.36
CA SER A 121 -1.98 11.00 3.77
C SER A 121 -3.23 11.51 4.45
N ARG A 122 -3.50 11.05 5.67
CA ARG A 122 -4.62 11.55 6.47
C ARG A 122 -4.29 12.93 7.01
N SER A 123 -5.28 13.83 6.99
CA SER A 123 -5.26 15.03 7.80
C SER A 123 -5.29 14.68 9.29
N ALA A 124 -4.94 15.62 10.16
CA ALA A 124 -5.08 15.45 11.61
C ALA A 124 -6.52 15.07 12.01
N LYS A 125 -7.52 15.62 11.33
CA LYS A 125 -8.93 15.32 11.55
C LYS A 125 -9.28 13.89 11.12
N GLY A 126 -8.83 13.45 9.94
CA GLY A 126 -9.00 12.07 9.47
C GLY A 126 -8.31 11.08 10.40
N PHE A 127 -7.06 11.33 10.76
CA PHE A 127 -6.27 10.49 11.65
C PHE A 127 -6.92 10.30 13.04
N ALA A 128 -7.50 11.37 13.60
CA ALA A 128 -8.18 11.34 14.90
C ALA A 128 -9.44 10.45 14.95
N THR A 129 -9.95 9.98 13.80
CA THR A 129 -11.12 9.07 13.76
C THR A 129 -10.75 7.60 13.99
N PHE A 130 -9.46 7.26 13.96
CA PHE A 130 -8.97 5.90 14.15
C PHE A 130 -8.91 5.52 15.65
N PRO A 131 -8.92 4.21 16.00
CA PRO A 131 -8.78 3.77 17.39
C PRO A 131 -7.54 4.33 18.06
N ALA A 132 -7.63 4.65 19.35
CA ALA A 132 -6.55 5.34 20.07
C ALA A 132 -5.24 4.54 20.10
N PHE A 133 -5.31 3.21 20.23
CA PHE A 133 -4.13 2.36 20.20
C PHE A 133 -3.47 2.35 18.81
N GLN A 134 -4.26 2.33 17.75
CA GLN A 134 -3.77 2.45 16.37
C GLN A 134 -3.09 3.81 16.17
N GLN A 135 -3.72 4.91 16.59
CA GLN A 135 -3.11 6.25 16.52
C GLN A 135 -1.73 6.28 17.21
N MET A 136 -1.59 5.68 18.40
CA MET A 136 -0.33 5.62 19.14
C MET A 136 0.76 4.88 18.33
N THR A 137 0.47 3.70 17.81
CA THR A 137 1.45 2.90 17.06
C THR A 137 1.83 3.56 15.74
N GLU A 138 0.84 4.10 15.01
CA GLU A 138 1.07 4.76 13.73
C GLU A 138 1.78 6.11 13.87
N THR A 139 1.52 6.87 14.96
CA THR A 139 2.30 8.08 15.28
C THR A 139 3.78 7.73 15.49
N THR A 140 4.07 6.61 16.16
CA THR A 140 5.46 6.16 16.34
C THR A 140 6.12 5.84 15.00
N ILE A 141 5.42 5.14 14.11
CA ILE A 141 5.93 4.84 12.76
C ILE A 141 6.16 6.13 11.97
N ASN A 142 5.19 7.05 11.99
CA ASN A 142 5.27 8.33 11.27
C ASN A 142 6.46 9.16 11.76
N ASN A 143 6.68 9.25 13.07
CA ASN A 143 7.82 9.97 13.64
C ASN A 143 9.16 9.35 13.20
N CYS A 144 9.28 8.03 13.20
CA CYS A 144 10.49 7.34 12.73
C CYS A 144 10.73 7.56 11.23
N CYS A 145 9.67 7.49 10.41
CA CYS A 145 9.77 7.82 8.97
C CYS A 145 10.17 9.28 8.76
N ALA A 146 9.54 10.21 9.47
CA ALA A 146 9.80 11.64 9.38
C ALA A 146 11.25 11.97 9.75
N ASP A 147 11.80 11.31 10.78
CA ASP A 147 13.20 11.50 11.17
C ASP A 147 14.19 11.06 10.08
N VAL A 148 13.93 9.93 9.42
CA VAL A 148 14.83 9.40 8.39
C VAL A 148 14.64 10.13 7.04
N ILE A 149 13.39 10.39 6.65
CA ILE A 149 13.02 10.96 5.33
C ILE A 149 13.08 12.49 5.34
N LYS A 150 13.07 13.12 6.53
CA LYS A 150 13.02 14.57 6.75
C LYS A 150 11.77 15.22 6.16
N LYS A 151 10.63 14.52 6.28
CA LYS A 151 9.32 14.98 5.84
C LYS A 151 8.25 14.60 6.85
N ASP A 152 7.44 15.59 7.25
CA ASP A 152 6.36 15.41 8.22
C ASP A 152 5.02 15.22 7.49
N VAL A 153 4.63 13.94 7.29
CA VAL A 153 3.39 13.52 6.65
C VAL A 153 2.92 12.19 7.26
N ASP A 154 1.66 11.81 7.03
CA ASP A 154 1.19 10.48 7.42
C ASP A 154 1.63 9.42 6.39
N PHE A 155 2.55 8.55 6.81
CA PHE A 155 3.07 7.44 6.01
C PHE A 155 2.25 6.14 6.17
N THR A 156 1.25 6.13 7.05
CA THR A 156 0.65 4.88 7.54
C THR A 156 -0.76 4.60 7.01
N TYR A 157 -1.40 5.53 6.32
CA TYR A 157 -2.76 5.32 5.80
C TYR A 157 -2.88 4.11 4.86
N GLY A 158 -1.86 3.87 4.02
CA GLY A 158 -1.76 2.66 3.23
C GLY A 158 -1.59 2.90 1.74
N PRO A 159 -2.54 3.49 1.01
CA PRO A 159 -2.44 3.69 -0.43
C PRO A 159 -1.33 4.67 -0.82
N PHE A 160 -0.55 4.33 -1.84
CA PHE A 160 0.47 5.21 -2.39
C PHE A 160 0.85 4.84 -3.83
N LEU A 161 1.27 5.84 -4.59
CA LEU A 161 1.91 5.66 -5.89
C LEU A 161 3.41 5.52 -5.68
N LEU A 162 4.04 4.58 -6.38
CA LEU A 162 5.50 4.43 -6.39
C LEU A 162 6.05 4.39 -7.82
N ASN A 163 7.23 4.99 -7.98
CA ASN A 163 8.00 4.86 -9.22
C ASN A 163 8.47 3.41 -9.38
N ARG A 164 8.27 2.81 -10.55
CA ARG A 164 8.67 1.42 -10.81
C ARG A 164 10.15 1.15 -10.53
N LYS A 165 11.02 2.16 -10.61
CA LYS A 165 12.45 2.05 -10.29
C LYS A 165 12.73 1.58 -8.85
N LEU A 166 11.74 1.67 -7.95
CA LEU A 166 11.86 1.25 -6.56
C LEU A 166 11.61 -0.26 -6.35
N ILE A 167 10.93 -0.92 -7.28
CA ILE A 167 10.56 -2.34 -7.13
C ILE A 167 11.78 -3.27 -7.05
N PRO A 168 12.87 -3.07 -7.82
CA PRO A 168 14.08 -3.90 -7.70
C PRO A 168 14.69 -3.91 -6.28
N PHE A 169 14.57 -2.83 -5.51
CA PHE A 169 15.04 -2.81 -4.12
C PHE A 169 14.27 -3.81 -3.23
N LEU A 170 12.96 -3.96 -3.46
CA LEU A 170 12.16 -4.96 -2.75
C LEU A 170 12.58 -6.39 -3.10
N ASN A 171 13.05 -6.63 -4.31
CA ASN A 171 13.55 -7.93 -4.74
C ASN A 171 14.86 -8.33 -4.04
N ALA A 172 15.63 -7.36 -3.61
CA ALA A 172 16.87 -7.57 -2.83
C ALA A 172 16.61 -7.95 -1.36
N VAL A 173 15.41 -7.64 -0.82
CA VAL A 173 15.03 -8.00 0.55
C VAL A 173 14.82 -9.51 0.65
N LYS A 174 15.61 -10.18 1.54
CA LYS A 174 15.61 -11.64 1.70
C LYS A 174 14.73 -12.14 2.84
N GLU A 175 14.48 -11.30 3.81
CA GLU A 175 13.67 -11.63 4.98
C GLU A 175 12.21 -11.16 4.80
N ASP A 176 11.27 -11.82 5.50
CA ASP A 176 9.90 -11.33 5.58
C ASP A 176 9.82 -10.14 6.54
N VAL A 177 9.68 -8.97 6.00
CA VAL A 177 9.52 -7.72 6.75
C VAL A 177 8.05 -7.37 7.01
N GLY A 178 7.11 -8.22 6.60
CA GLY A 178 5.68 -7.97 6.75
C GLY A 178 5.29 -6.60 6.19
N TRP A 179 4.52 -5.81 6.94
CA TRP A 179 4.14 -4.44 6.54
C TRP A 179 5.31 -3.45 6.44
N GLY A 180 6.47 -3.79 6.97
CA GLY A 180 7.68 -2.97 6.91
C GLY A 180 8.22 -2.73 5.50
N TRP A 181 7.74 -3.46 4.51
CA TRP A 181 8.12 -3.24 3.11
C TRP A 181 7.70 -1.85 2.60
N ARG A 182 6.61 -1.26 3.14
CA ARG A 182 6.16 0.09 2.76
C ARG A 182 7.17 1.16 3.19
N PRO A 183 7.44 1.35 4.49
CA PRO A 183 8.44 2.33 4.90
C PRO A 183 9.85 1.99 4.40
N TYR A 184 10.20 0.71 4.19
CA TYR A 184 11.43 0.36 3.47
C TYR A 184 11.47 1.05 2.10
N THR A 185 10.40 0.94 1.31
CA THR A 185 10.31 1.56 -0.02
C THR A 185 10.41 3.09 0.06
N PHE A 186 9.78 3.71 1.05
CA PHE A 186 9.82 5.17 1.22
C PHE A 186 11.23 5.65 1.56
N VAL A 187 11.92 4.99 2.49
CA VAL A 187 13.31 5.31 2.85
C VAL A 187 14.24 5.07 1.64
N MET A 188 14.04 3.98 0.87
CA MET A 188 14.84 3.74 -0.33
C MET A 188 14.61 4.83 -1.40
N ALA A 189 13.38 5.32 -1.59
CA ALA A 189 13.09 6.44 -2.47
C ALA A 189 13.87 7.69 -2.07
N HIS A 190 13.78 8.08 -0.79
CA HIS A 190 14.53 9.20 -0.24
C HIS A 190 16.05 9.05 -0.43
N ARG A 191 16.60 7.90 -0.07
CA ARG A 191 18.04 7.60 -0.20
C ARG A 191 18.50 7.54 -1.64
N SER A 192 17.63 7.22 -2.58
CA SER A 192 17.91 7.27 -4.04
C SER A 192 17.80 8.68 -4.62
N GLY A 193 17.42 9.68 -3.83
CA GLY A 193 17.26 11.07 -4.27
C GLY A 193 15.96 11.33 -5.02
N LEU A 194 14.98 10.42 -4.90
CA LEU A 194 13.66 10.60 -5.48
C LEU A 194 12.76 11.39 -4.53
N GLU A 195 11.85 12.17 -5.09
CA GLU A 195 10.87 12.95 -4.33
C GLU A 195 9.81 12.07 -3.69
N ILE A 196 9.44 12.43 -2.45
CA ILE A 196 8.29 11.89 -1.76
C ILE A 196 7.30 13.03 -1.57
N THR A 197 6.10 12.88 -2.08
CA THR A 197 5.01 13.86 -1.97
C THR A 197 3.81 13.23 -1.28
N ALA A 198 2.84 14.04 -0.87
CA ALA A 198 1.62 13.57 -0.21
C ALA A 198 0.43 14.41 -0.63
N SER A 199 -0.68 13.73 -0.96
CA SER A 199 -2.02 14.33 -1.03
C SER A 199 -2.70 14.12 0.31
N VAL A 200 -3.01 15.22 1.00
CA VAL A 200 -3.59 15.19 2.35
C VAL A 200 -5.09 15.44 2.26
N ASP A 201 -5.88 14.51 2.82
CA ASP A 201 -7.34 14.65 2.88
C ASP A 201 -7.90 14.04 4.19
N ASP A 202 -9.18 14.28 4.47
CA ASP A 202 -9.91 13.78 5.63
C ASP A 202 -10.26 12.28 5.47
N PHE A 203 -9.27 11.42 5.24
CA PHE A 203 -9.47 9.97 5.18
C PHE A 203 -9.83 9.43 6.56
N THR A 204 -11.10 9.13 6.77
CA THR A 204 -11.63 8.68 8.06
C THR A 204 -11.60 7.16 8.20
N CYS A 205 -11.54 6.67 9.44
CA CYS A 205 -11.68 5.25 9.75
C CYS A 205 -13.13 4.81 9.47
N PRO A 206 -13.35 3.78 8.64
CA PRO A 206 -14.68 3.18 8.47
C PRO A 206 -15.25 2.71 9.82
N THR A 207 -16.56 2.81 9.98
CA THR A 207 -17.22 2.48 11.27
C THR A 207 -17.09 1.03 11.66
N ASP A 208 -17.00 0.14 10.69
CA ASP A 208 -16.83 -1.32 10.83
C ASP A 208 -15.36 -1.76 11.00
N GLN A 209 -14.40 -0.82 10.98
CA GLN A 209 -12.97 -1.06 11.18
C GLN A 209 -12.41 -0.39 12.45
N ARG A 210 -13.28 -0.12 13.42
CA ARG A 210 -12.91 0.59 14.67
C ARG A 210 -12.66 -0.33 15.86
N ASP A 211 -12.36 -1.60 15.60
CA ASP A 211 -12.03 -2.54 16.67
C ASP A 211 -10.75 -2.11 17.42
N ASP A 212 -10.80 -2.18 18.74
CA ASP A 212 -9.69 -1.85 19.63
C ASP A 212 -9.59 -2.89 20.76
N ASP A 213 -9.85 -4.14 20.45
CA ASP A 213 -9.75 -5.25 21.40
C ASP A 213 -8.29 -5.72 21.59
N ALA A 214 -8.08 -6.66 22.47
CA ALA A 214 -6.75 -7.19 22.80
C ALA A 214 -6.08 -7.86 21.58
N LYS A 215 -6.84 -8.49 20.69
CA LYS A 215 -6.34 -9.15 19.46
C LYS A 215 -5.85 -8.11 18.48
N GLU A 216 -6.65 -7.07 18.26
CA GLU A 216 -6.30 -5.97 17.34
C GLU A 216 -5.07 -5.21 17.85
N ARG A 217 -4.96 -4.95 19.17
CA ARG A 217 -3.78 -4.29 19.74
C ARG A 217 -2.50 -5.11 19.58
N ILE A 218 -2.56 -6.43 19.73
CA ILE A 218 -1.41 -7.31 19.44
C ILE A 218 -1.03 -7.24 17.96
N TYR A 219 -2.01 -7.22 17.06
CA TYR A 219 -1.77 -7.06 15.65
C TYR A 219 -1.09 -5.72 15.31
N ARG A 220 -1.55 -4.61 15.93
CA ARG A 220 -0.93 -3.28 15.77
C ARG A 220 0.49 -3.22 16.31
N MET A 221 0.78 -3.89 17.44
CA MET A 221 2.16 -4.02 17.94
C MET A 221 3.06 -4.76 16.95
N LYS A 222 2.56 -5.84 16.34
CA LYS A 222 3.29 -6.56 15.30
C LYS A 222 3.54 -5.70 14.07
N GLN A 223 2.54 -4.92 13.64
CA GLN A 223 2.72 -3.97 12.54
C GLN A 223 3.77 -2.91 12.87
N LEU A 224 3.75 -2.36 14.09
CA LEU A 224 4.76 -1.42 14.56
C LEU A 224 6.17 -2.02 14.45
N GLU A 225 6.40 -3.22 15.01
CA GLU A 225 7.68 -3.93 14.95
C GLU A 225 8.14 -4.10 13.50
N GLN A 226 7.27 -4.57 12.61
CA GLN A 226 7.57 -4.77 11.19
C GLN A 226 7.95 -3.46 10.49
N ASN A 227 7.21 -2.38 10.73
CA ASN A 227 7.48 -1.08 10.11
C ASN A 227 8.83 -0.50 10.57
N ILE A 228 9.14 -0.58 11.87
CA ILE A 228 10.44 -0.14 12.39
C ILE A 228 11.58 -0.95 11.79
N ARG A 229 11.43 -2.28 11.69
CA ARG A 229 12.40 -3.15 11.03
C ARG A 229 12.62 -2.76 9.57
N GLY A 230 11.55 -2.46 8.83
CA GLY A 230 11.65 -2.00 7.44
C GLY A 230 12.44 -0.69 7.30
N ILE A 231 12.20 0.29 8.19
CA ILE A 231 12.95 1.55 8.23
C ILE A 231 14.44 1.30 8.48
N VAL A 232 14.76 0.50 9.51
CA VAL A 232 16.14 0.19 9.88
C VAL A 232 16.86 -0.57 8.77
N LEU A 233 16.20 -1.55 8.16
CA LEU A 233 16.74 -2.31 7.04
C LEU A 233 17.08 -1.38 5.87
N ALA A 234 16.16 -0.50 5.48
CA ALA A 234 16.39 0.45 4.39
C ALA A 234 17.52 1.42 4.70
N ALA A 235 17.61 1.92 5.94
CA ALA A 235 18.67 2.82 6.36
C ALA A 235 20.07 2.18 6.23
N ASN A 236 20.18 0.87 6.40
CA ASN A 236 21.44 0.12 6.34
C ASN A 236 21.68 -0.57 4.96
N THR A 237 20.73 -0.53 4.04
CA THR A 237 20.88 -1.13 2.70
C THR A 237 21.93 -0.34 1.90
N THR A 238 22.89 -1.03 1.30
CA THR A 238 23.85 -0.39 0.39
C THR A 238 23.15 -0.04 -0.94
N ILE A 239 23.36 1.19 -1.40
CA ILE A 239 22.92 1.63 -2.74
C ILE A 239 24.17 1.70 -3.61
N GLU A 240 24.25 0.84 -4.62
CA GLU A 240 25.38 0.87 -5.55
C GLU A 240 25.39 2.20 -6.31
N GLY A 241 26.57 2.83 -6.35
CA GLY A 241 26.77 4.09 -7.09
C GLY A 241 26.60 5.39 -6.27
N LYS A 242 26.48 5.30 -4.94
CA LYS A 242 26.55 6.46 -4.05
C LYS A 242 27.71 6.34 -3.07
#